data_675159e423c1f79549acb6c5e309dae1
#
_entry.id   675159e423c1f79549acb6c5e309dae1
#
_cell.length_a   1.000
_cell.length_b   1.000
_cell.length_c   1.000
_cell.angle_alpha   90.00
_cell.angle_beta   90.00
_cell.angle_gamma   90.00
#
_symmetry.space_group_name_H-M   'P 1'
#
loop_
_entity.id
_entity.type
_entity.pdbx_description
1 polymer ?
#
loop_
_entity_poly.entity_id
_entity_poly.type
_entity_poly.pdbx_seq_one_letter_code
_entity_poly.pdbx_strand_id
1 'polypeptide(L)'
;PICIAVLVSLAVFLFVGFMSSWYLALVALAGFVVIGIVVPLISSRALKESGVNYRREFASFNSYFLDSIKGIKDIVLNNAEKDREGEVNRRSDILLKETKKMKHGITKAGAATELCVTLFIAISLIVGIALVSADMLDLGAMLIGVVTIFGSFGPVLAVSALPGNLTQTFASGDRVLNLLEE
;
A
#
# COMPACT_ATOMS: atom_id res chain seq x y z
N PRO A 1 -13.51 -5.69 -1.62
CA PRO A 1 -12.49 -4.92 -2.34
C PRO A 1 -11.94 -5.66 -3.55
N ILE A 2 -11.50 -6.91 -3.40
CA ILE A 2 -10.94 -7.73 -4.50
C ILE A 2 -11.96 -7.87 -5.64
N CYS A 3 -13.25 -8.12 -5.35
CA CYS A 3 -14.30 -8.23 -6.37
C CYS A 3 -14.46 -6.93 -7.18
N ILE A 4 -14.32 -5.76 -6.54
CA ILE A 4 -14.41 -4.47 -7.22
C ILE A 4 -13.20 -4.28 -8.15
N ALA A 5 -11.99 -4.62 -7.70
CA ALA A 5 -10.80 -4.57 -8.55
C ALA A 5 -10.92 -5.49 -9.76
N VAL A 6 -11.42 -6.70 -9.56
CA VAL A 6 -11.67 -7.68 -10.63
C VAL A 6 -12.74 -7.15 -11.60
N LEU A 7 -13.84 -6.59 -11.10
CA LEU A 7 -14.89 -6.01 -11.97
C LEU A 7 -14.38 -4.83 -12.79
N VAL A 8 -13.63 -3.92 -12.17
CA VAL A 8 -13.04 -2.77 -12.87
C VAL A 8 -12.03 -3.23 -13.92
N SER A 9 -11.15 -4.16 -13.57
CA SER A 9 -10.15 -4.69 -14.53
C SER A 9 -10.81 -5.45 -15.69
N LEU A 10 -11.90 -6.20 -15.43
CA LEU A 10 -12.68 -6.88 -16.45
C LEU A 10 -13.41 -5.89 -17.36
N ALA A 11 -14.03 -4.85 -16.79
CA ALA A 11 -14.70 -3.81 -17.56
C ALA A 11 -13.73 -3.07 -18.49
N VAL A 12 -12.54 -2.71 -17.97
CA VAL A 12 -11.50 -2.06 -18.78
C VAL A 12 -10.95 -3.00 -19.86
N PHE A 13 -10.72 -4.27 -19.52
CA PHE A 13 -10.30 -5.29 -20.49
C PHE A 13 -11.29 -5.41 -21.65
N LEU A 14 -12.58 -5.52 -21.35
CA LEU A 14 -13.63 -5.61 -22.37
C LEU A 14 -13.73 -4.32 -23.19
N PHE A 15 -13.68 -3.16 -22.55
CA PHE A 15 -13.75 -1.86 -23.22
C PHE A 15 -12.58 -1.65 -24.16
N VAL A 16 -11.34 -1.88 -23.71
CA VAL A 16 -10.14 -1.74 -24.54
C VAL A 16 -10.11 -2.79 -25.65
N GLY A 17 -10.52 -4.03 -25.35
CA GLY A 17 -10.57 -5.10 -26.33
C GLY A 17 -11.58 -4.84 -27.46
N PHE A 18 -12.73 -4.24 -27.13
CA PHE A 18 -13.78 -3.92 -28.10
C PHE A 18 -13.48 -2.65 -28.90
N MET A 19 -12.96 -1.59 -28.23
CA MET A 19 -12.74 -0.27 -28.86
C MET A 19 -11.39 -0.14 -29.55
N SER A 20 -10.35 -0.82 -29.06
CA SER A 20 -9.00 -0.65 -29.55
C SER A 20 -8.45 -1.93 -30.19
N SER A 21 -7.96 -2.87 -29.39
CA SER A 21 -7.41 -4.13 -29.89
C SER A 21 -7.34 -5.17 -28.78
N TRP A 22 -7.56 -6.43 -29.15
CA TRP A 22 -7.40 -7.58 -28.24
C TRP A 22 -5.98 -7.69 -27.66
N TYR A 23 -4.95 -7.32 -28.44
CA TYR A 23 -3.57 -7.31 -27.98
C TYR A 23 -3.32 -6.28 -26.87
N LEU A 24 -3.84 -5.06 -27.01
CA LEU A 24 -3.78 -4.04 -25.96
C LEU A 24 -4.55 -4.46 -24.70
N ALA A 25 -5.69 -5.11 -24.87
CA ALA A 25 -6.45 -5.65 -23.75
C ALA A 25 -5.67 -6.71 -22.97
N LEU A 26 -4.95 -7.62 -23.63
CA LEU A 26 -4.11 -8.61 -22.98
C LEU A 26 -2.96 -7.98 -22.17
N VAL A 27 -2.33 -6.94 -22.71
CA VAL A 27 -1.29 -6.19 -21.99
C VAL A 27 -1.88 -5.51 -20.75
N ALA A 28 -3.06 -4.92 -20.84
CA ALA A 28 -3.76 -4.32 -19.70
C ALA A 28 -4.07 -5.36 -18.62
N LEU A 29 -4.59 -6.53 -19.01
CA LEU A 29 -4.92 -7.61 -18.10
C LEU A 29 -3.68 -8.13 -17.37
N ALA A 30 -2.57 -8.34 -18.09
CA ALA A 30 -1.30 -8.74 -17.49
C ALA A 30 -0.82 -7.67 -16.48
N GLY A 31 -0.92 -6.39 -16.80
CA GLY A 31 -0.60 -5.28 -15.90
C GLY A 31 -1.45 -5.29 -14.64
N PHE A 32 -2.76 -5.48 -14.76
CA PHE A 32 -3.67 -5.54 -13.61
C PHE A 32 -3.40 -6.73 -12.70
N VAL A 33 -3.06 -7.91 -13.25
CA VAL A 33 -2.70 -9.09 -12.45
C VAL A 33 -1.38 -8.84 -11.71
N VAL A 34 -0.37 -8.31 -12.38
CA VAL A 34 0.93 -8.04 -11.74
C VAL A 34 0.80 -6.98 -10.66
N ILE A 35 0.21 -5.83 -10.97
CA ILE A 35 0.12 -4.68 -10.05
C ILE A 35 -0.94 -4.91 -8.98
N GLY A 36 -2.07 -5.53 -9.31
CA GLY A 36 -3.17 -5.76 -8.36
C GLY A 36 -2.98 -6.96 -7.44
N ILE A 37 -2.19 -7.95 -7.83
CA ILE A 37 -2.02 -9.20 -7.08
C ILE A 37 -0.55 -9.45 -6.71
N VAL A 38 0.35 -9.51 -7.69
CA VAL A 38 1.73 -9.95 -7.45
C VAL A 38 2.49 -8.95 -6.59
N VAL A 39 2.44 -7.67 -6.92
CA VAL A 39 3.15 -6.61 -6.19
C VAL A 39 2.65 -6.49 -4.73
N PRO A 40 1.34 -6.41 -4.43
CA PRO A 40 0.85 -6.37 -3.06
C PRO A 40 1.20 -7.62 -2.24
N LEU A 41 1.16 -8.81 -2.84
CA LEU A 41 1.52 -10.05 -2.15
C LEU A 41 2.99 -10.07 -1.72
N ILE A 42 3.90 -9.68 -2.60
CA ILE A 42 5.33 -9.61 -2.29
C ILE A 42 5.59 -8.53 -1.23
N SER A 43 5.03 -7.34 -1.43
CA SER A 43 5.20 -6.20 -0.53
C SER A 43 4.65 -6.47 0.87
N SER A 44 3.46 -7.08 0.97
CA SER A 44 2.84 -7.40 2.26
C SER A 44 3.66 -8.39 3.07
N ARG A 45 4.25 -9.40 2.42
CA ARG A 45 5.14 -10.35 3.10
C ARG A 45 6.40 -9.68 3.62
N ALA A 46 7.04 -8.84 2.80
CA ALA A 46 8.26 -8.12 3.18
C ALA A 46 8.03 -7.10 4.30
N LEU A 47 6.85 -6.47 4.35
CA LEU A 47 6.51 -5.46 5.35
C LEU A 47 5.95 -6.02 6.65
N LYS A 48 5.48 -7.27 6.67
CA LYS A 48 4.81 -7.88 7.83
C LYS A 48 5.68 -7.85 9.09
N GLU A 49 6.93 -8.26 8.99
CA GLU A 49 7.86 -8.31 10.11
C GLU A 49 8.16 -6.90 10.65
N SER A 50 8.49 -5.96 9.76
CA SER A 50 8.76 -4.58 10.15
C SER A 50 7.55 -3.91 10.80
N GLY A 51 6.34 -4.20 10.33
CA GLY A 51 5.10 -3.69 10.90
C GLY A 51 4.80 -4.27 12.30
N VAL A 52 5.09 -5.56 12.53
CA VAL A 52 4.94 -6.20 13.84
C VAL A 52 5.94 -5.62 14.84
N ASN A 53 7.21 -5.49 14.44
CA ASN A 53 8.27 -4.92 15.30
C ASN A 53 7.95 -3.47 15.66
N TYR A 54 7.55 -2.64 14.70
CA TYR A 54 7.12 -1.28 14.98
C TYR A 54 6.00 -1.21 16.02
N ARG A 55 4.93 -2.01 15.85
CA ARG A 55 3.79 -2.00 16.80
C ARG A 55 4.22 -2.42 18.21
N ARG A 56 5.09 -3.41 18.31
CA ARG A 56 5.61 -3.88 19.61
C ARG A 56 6.42 -2.79 20.30
N GLU A 57 7.36 -2.17 19.61
CA GLU A 57 8.19 -1.11 20.18
C GLU A 57 7.36 0.15 20.49
N PHE A 58 6.37 0.49 19.65
CA PHE A 58 5.43 1.56 19.93
C PHE A 58 4.60 1.31 21.20
N ALA A 59 4.06 0.12 21.36
CA ALA A 59 3.31 -0.24 22.57
C ALA A 59 4.20 -0.18 23.82
N SER A 60 5.42 -0.73 23.74
CA SER A 60 6.40 -0.70 24.84
C SER A 60 6.80 0.73 25.22
N PHE A 61 7.08 1.58 24.24
CA PHE A 61 7.39 3.00 24.47
C PHE A 61 6.21 3.73 25.11
N ASN A 62 5.01 3.55 24.56
CA ASN A 62 3.81 4.25 25.03
C ASN A 62 3.44 3.86 26.46
N SER A 63 3.50 2.56 26.79
CA SER A 63 3.29 2.08 28.16
C SER A 63 4.28 2.71 29.14
N TYR A 64 5.58 2.64 28.82
CA TYR A 64 6.61 3.21 29.66
C TYR A 64 6.48 4.72 29.85
N PHE A 65 6.12 5.43 28.77
CA PHE A 65 5.91 6.87 28.79
C PHE A 65 4.70 7.26 29.67
N LEU A 66 3.58 6.55 29.53
CA LEU A 66 2.39 6.74 30.37
C LEU A 66 2.67 6.43 31.85
N ASP A 67 3.42 5.37 32.14
CA ASP A 67 3.82 5.03 33.50
C ASP A 67 4.74 6.10 34.11
N SER A 68 5.60 6.71 33.27
CA SER A 68 6.45 7.84 33.69
C SER A 68 5.63 9.08 34.05
N ILE A 69 4.57 9.38 33.27
CA ILE A 69 3.69 10.51 33.58
C ILE A 69 2.88 10.24 34.85
N LYS A 70 2.32 9.03 34.99
CA LYS A 70 1.54 8.67 36.19
C LYS A 70 2.38 8.66 37.47
N GLY A 71 3.62 8.20 37.38
CA GLY A 71 4.56 8.11 38.50
C GLY A 71 5.47 9.34 38.65
N ILE A 72 5.17 10.48 38.02
CA ILE A 72 6.08 11.64 38.00
C ILE A 72 6.42 12.14 39.42
N LYS A 73 5.46 12.08 40.35
CA LYS A 73 5.66 12.47 41.73
C LYS A 73 6.70 11.60 42.40
N ASP A 74 6.65 10.30 42.18
CA ASP A 74 7.59 9.34 42.77
C ASP A 74 8.98 9.45 42.17
N ILE A 75 9.05 9.74 40.86
CA ILE A 75 10.31 9.98 40.15
C ILE A 75 11.03 11.20 40.72
N VAL A 76 10.31 12.32 40.94
CA VAL A 76 10.87 13.55 41.48
C VAL A 76 11.28 13.34 42.95
N LEU A 77 10.46 12.67 43.75
CA LEU A 77 10.77 12.43 45.17
C LEU A 77 12.02 11.56 45.38
N ASN A 78 12.32 10.68 44.41
CA ASN A 78 13.49 9.79 44.46
C ASN A 78 14.70 10.31 43.66
N ASN A 79 14.65 11.55 43.10
CA ASN A 79 15.69 12.13 42.24
C ASN A 79 16.08 11.22 41.06
N ALA A 80 15.10 10.51 40.49
CA ALA A 80 15.29 9.54 39.41
C ALA A 80 15.00 10.11 38.00
N GLU A 81 14.91 11.45 37.87
CA GLU A 81 14.54 12.12 36.59
C GLU A 81 15.52 11.80 35.48
N LYS A 82 16.83 11.86 35.75
CA LYS A 82 17.88 11.65 34.73
C LYS A 82 17.88 10.20 34.22
N ASP A 83 17.70 9.23 35.10
CA ASP A 83 17.65 7.82 34.68
C ASP A 83 16.38 7.54 33.90
N ARG A 84 15.27 8.14 34.29
CA ARG A 84 13.99 8.01 33.57
C ARG A 84 14.04 8.67 32.20
N GLU A 85 14.60 9.86 32.11
CA GLU A 85 14.84 10.57 30.84
C GLU A 85 15.74 9.76 29.92
N GLY A 86 16.83 9.20 30.43
CA GLY A 86 17.75 8.36 29.67
C GLY A 86 17.04 7.13 29.08
N GLU A 87 16.18 6.46 29.85
CA GLU A 87 15.45 5.29 29.37
C GLU A 87 14.34 5.67 28.37
N VAL A 88 13.66 6.81 28.57
CA VAL A 88 12.69 7.35 27.57
C VAL A 88 13.40 7.63 26.26
N ASN A 89 14.55 8.29 26.28
CA ASN A 89 15.34 8.61 25.09
C ASN A 89 15.82 7.31 24.41
N ARG A 90 16.32 6.35 25.15
CA ARG A 90 16.75 5.04 24.61
C ARG A 90 15.60 4.31 23.89
N ARG A 91 14.41 4.25 24.51
CA ARG A 91 13.22 3.62 23.90
C ARG A 91 12.72 4.39 22.68
N SER A 92 12.78 5.72 22.75
CA SER A 92 12.46 6.58 21.60
C SER A 92 13.38 6.31 20.42
N ASP A 93 14.69 6.14 20.65
CA ASP A 93 15.66 5.84 19.60
C ASP A 93 15.40 4.46 18.96
N ILE A 94 15.05 3.46 19.77
CA ILE A 94 14.66 2.13 19.27
C ILE A 94 13.40 2.24 18.39
N LEU A 95 12.38 2.93 18.87
CA LEU A 95 11.14 3.17 18.10
C LEU A 95 11.41 3.93 16.81
N LEU A 96 12.26 4.96 16.84
CA LEU A 96 12.64 5.73 15.67
C LEU A 96 13.34 4.85 14.63
N LYS A 97 14.22 3.94 15.06
CA LYS A 97 14.91 2.99 14.20
C LYS A 97 13.94 2.02 13.50
N GLU A 98 12.99 1.46 14.25
CA GLU A 98 11.97 0.57 13.68
C GLU A 98 11.00 1.33 12.77
N THR A 99 10.65 2.58 13.11
CA THR A 99 9.86 3.47 12.25
C THR A 99 10.56 3.74 10.92
N LYS A 100 11.87 4.01 10.94
CA LYS A 100 12.66 4.22 9.72
C LYS A 100 12.70 2.96 8.86
N LYS A 101 12.90 1.78 9.44
CA LYS A 101 12.88 0.51 8.70
C LYS A 101 11.54 0.27 8.03
N MET A 102 10.45 0.44 8.76
CA MET A 102 9.09 0.28 8.24
C MET A 102 8.82 1.26 7.10
N LYS A 103 9.10 2.56 7.29
CA LYS A 103 8.92 3.59 6.26
C LYS A 103 9.77 3.29 5.02
N HIS A 104 11.01 2.89 5.19
CA HIS A 104 11.88 2.53 4.07
C HIS A 104 11.35 1.33 3.28
N GLY A 105 10.81 0.34 3.96
CA GLY A 105 10.12 -0.78 3.31
C GLY A 105 8.89 -0.33 2.50
N ILE A 106 8.05 0.53 3.08
CA ILE A 106 6.87 1.10 2.39
C ILE A 106 7.29 1.89 1.16
N THR A 107 8.31 2.74 1.28
CA THR A 107 8.83 3.54 0.16
C THR A 107 9.38 2.65 -0.97
N LYS A 108 10.13 1.60 -0.63
CA LYS A 108 10.62 0.65 -1.64
C LYS A 108 9.47 -0.08 -2.36
N ALA A 109 8.47 -0.52 -1.61
CA ALA A 109 7.29 -1.16 -2.19
C ALA A 109 6.52 -0.20 -3.10
N GLY A 110 6.33 1.05 -2.69
CA GLY A 110 5.72 2.09 -3.52
C GLY A 110 6.51 2.36 -4.81
N ALA A 111 7.83 2.55 -4.70
CA ALA A 111 8.69 2.76 -5.86
C ALA A 111 8.66 1.57 -6.84
N ALA A 112 8.65 0.34 -6.34
CA ALA A 112 8.50 -0.85 -7.18
C ALA A 112 7.16 -0.88 -7.92
N THR A 113 6.08 -0.48 -7.24
CA THR A 113 4.75 -0.38 -7.85
C THR A 113 4.72 0.67 -8.97
N GLU A 114 5.25 1.87 -8.72
CA GLU A 114 5.34 2.95 -9.69
C GLU A 114 6.17 2.55 -10.92
N LEU A 115 7.29 1.85 -10.71
CA LEU A 115 8.10 1.30 -11.81
C LEU A 115 7.31 0.29 -12.64
N CYS A 116 6.58 -0.63 -12.01
CA CYS A 116 5.74 -1.59 -12.72
C CYS A 116 4.65 -0.89 -13.54
N VAL A 117 3.96 0.10 -12.96
CA VAL A 117 2.94 0.89 -13.68
C VAL A 117 3.54 1.56 -14.90
N THR A 118 4.67 2.26 -14.72
CA THR A 118 5.36 2.97 -15.81
C THR A 118 5.80 2.01 -16.93
N LEU A 119 6.32 0.83 -16.57
CA LEU A 119 6.71 -0.19 -17.54
C LEU A 119 5.50 -0.70 -18.35
N PHE A 120 4.38 -1.00 -17.69
CA PHE A 120 3.19 -1.46 -18.39
C PHE A 120 2.58 -0.39 -19.31
N ILE A 121 2.64 0.89 -18.92
CA ILE A 121 2.23 2.01 -19.78
C ILE A 121 3.16 2.09 -20.99
N ALA A 122 4.47 2.02 -20.80
CA ALA A 122 5.44 2.04 -21.90
C ALA A 122 5.25 0.86 -22.86
N ILE A 123 5.03 -0.35 -22.33
CA ILE A 123 4.73 -1.55 -23.13
C ILE A 123 3.42 -1.35 -23.92
N SER A 124 2.37 -0.82 -23.30
CA SER A 124 1.10 -0.54 -23.97
C SER A 124 1.26 0.46 -25.12
N LEU A 125 2.10 1.47 -24.93
CA LEU A 125 2.41 2.46 -25.97
C LEU A 125 3.18 1.82 -27.12
N ILE A 126 4.22 1.03 -26.83
CA ILE A 126 5.03 0.33 -27.86
C ILE A 126 4.16 -0.63 -28.66
N VAL A 127 3.34 -1.43 -28.00
CA VAL A 127 2.42 -2.37 -28.66
C VAL A 127 1.39 -1.60 -29.50
N GLY A 128 0.85 -0.50 -28.97
CA GLY A 128 -0.08 0.35 -29.69
C GLY A 128 0.54 0.93 -30.98
N ILE A 129 1.75 1.47 -30.91
CA ILE A 129 2.48 1.99 -32.08
C ILE A 129 2.75 0.88 -33.09
N ALA A 130 3.16 -0.30 -32.65
CA ALA A 130 3.39 -1.44 -33.53
C ALA A 130 2.10 -1.88 -34.28
N LEU A 131 0.95 -1.87 -33.61
CA LEU A 131 -0.34 -2.20 -34.21
C LEU A 131 -0.80 -1.12 -35.22
N VAL A 132 -0.57 0.15 -34.94
CA VAL A 132 -0.86 1.24 -35.87
C VAL A 132 0.06 1.15 -37.08
N SER A 133 1.34 0.87 -36.92
CA SER A 133 2.28 0.71 -38.05
C SER A 133 2.00 -0.53 -38.91
N ALA A 134 1.29 -1.50 -38.39
CA ALA A 134 0.82 -2.68 -39.10
C ALA A 134 -0.57 -2.51 -39.73
N ASP A 135 -1.14 -1.29 -39.74
CA ASP A 135 -2.50 -0.98 -40.19
C ASP A 135 -3.62 -1.81 -39.54
N MET A 136 -3.33 -2.38 -38.34
CA MET A 136 -4.29 -3.18 -37.59
C MET A 136 -5.10 -2.35 -36.58
N LEU A 137 -4.72 -1.10 -36.33
CA LEU A 137 -5.36 -0.22 -35.36
C LEU A 137 -5.29 1.25 -35.82
N ASP A 138 -6.41 1.97 -35.69
CA ASP A 138 -6.42 3.41 -35.88
C ASP A 138 -5.71 4.16 -34.76
N LEU A 139 -5.05 5.27 -35.11
CA LEU A 139 -4.33 6.11 -34.13
C LEU A 139 -5.23 6.61 -33.02
N GLY A 140 -6.48 6.99 -33.34
CA GLY A 140 -7.46 7.44 -32.35
C GLY A 140 -7.83 6.34 -31.36
N ALA A 141 -8.07 5.13 -31.86
CA ALA A 141 -8.38 3.96 -31.03
C ALA A 141 -7.19 3.55 -30.16
N MET A 142 -5.95 3.65 -30.66
CA MET A 142 -4.73 3.45 -29.87
C MET A 142 -4.65 4.42 -28.70
N LEU A 143 -4.82 5.71 -28.96
CA LEU A 143 -4.74 6.75 -27.92
C LEU A 143 -5.81 6.54 -26.84
N ILE A 144 -7.05 6.26 -27.23
CA ILE A 144 -8.14 5.95 -26.28
C ILE A 144 -7.77 4.74 -25.44
N GLY A 145 -7.25 3.67 -26.03
CA GLY A 145 -6.85 2.46 -25.33
C GLY A 145 -5.75 2.71 -24.29
N VAL A 146 -4.67 3.38 -24.69
CA VAL A 146 -3.55 3.70 -23.80
C VAL A 146 -3.97 4.63 -22.65
N VAL A 147 -4.74 5.68 -22.94
CA VAL A 147 -5.25 6.61 -21.90
C VAL A 147 -6.18 5.90 -20.93
N THR A 148 -7.04 5.00 -21.43
CA THR A 148 -7.94 4.19 -20.57
C THR A 148 -7.14 3.25 -19.67
N ILE A 149 -6.10 2.59 -20.17
CA ILE A 149 -5.21 1.73 -19.38
C ILE A 149 -4.52 2.57 -18.30
N PHE A 150 -3.95 3.72 -18.65
CA PHE A 150 -3.31 4.63 -17.71
C PHE A 150 -4.25 5.07 -16.59
N GLY A 151 -5.43 5.55 -16.93
CA GLY A 151 -6.43 6.00 -15.94
C GLY A 151 -6.93 4.89 -15.02
N SER A 152 -6.86 3.63 -15.47
CA SER A 152 -7.37 2.48 -14.71
C SER A 152 -6.41 1.96 -13.62
N PHE A 153 -5.14 2.30 -13.66
CA PHE A 153 -4.19 1.90 -12.63
C PHE A 153 -4.47 2.57 -11.28
N GLY A 154 -4.91 3.84 -11.25
CA GLY A 154 -5.26 4.55 -10.03
C GLY A 154 -6.31 3.82 -9.18
N PRO A 155 -7.50 3.53 -9.69
CA PRO A 155 -8.53 2.74 -9.00
C PRO A 155 -8.04 1.35 -8.56
N VAL A 156 -7.25 0.64 -9.38
CA VAL A 156 -6.71 -0.68 -9.03
C VAL A 156 -5.77 -0.61 -7.82
N LEU A 157 -4.89 0.38 -7.79
CA LEU A 157 -3.99 0.63 -6.67
C LEU A 157 -4.74 1.02 -5.39
N ALA A 158 -5.74 1.90 -5.51
CA ALA A 158 -6.58 2.31 -4.38
C ALA A 158 -7.30 1.11 -3.75
N VAL A 159 -7.87 0.22 -4.56
CA VAL A 159 -8.53 -1.00 -4.08
C VAL A 159 -7.53 -1.97 -3.45
N SER A 160 -6.32 -2.07 -3.99
CA SER A 160 -5.26 -2.92 -3.43
C SER A 160 -4.79 -2.45 -2.04
N ALA A 161 -4.90 -1.17 -1.72
CA ALA A 161 -4.57 -0.61 -0.41
C ALA A 161 -5.70 -0.76 0.65
N LEU A 162 -6.95 -0.99 0.24
CA LEU A 162 -8.11 -1.10 1.12
C LEU A 162 -8.02 -2.21 2.18
N PRO A 163 -7.49 -3.43 1.93
CA PRO A 163 -7.43 -4.47 2.95
C PRO A 163 -6.68 -4.05 4.21
N GLY A 164 -5.61 -3.25 4.07
CA GLY A 164 -4.86 -2.73 5.21
C GLY A 164 -5.69 -1.75 6.06
N ASN A 165 -6.42 -0.87 5.40
CA ASN A 165 -7.27 0.13 6.07
C ASN A 165 -8.51 -0.52 6.72
N LEU A 166 -9.13 -1.49 6.06
CA LEU A 166 -10.29 -2.22 6.59
C LEU A 166 -9.95 -3.02 7.84
N THR A 167 -8.82 -3.70 7.89
CA THR A 167 -8.37 -4.44 9.06
C THR A 167 -8.25 -3.53 10.29
N GLN A 168 -7.77 -2.30 10.10
CA GLN A 168 -7.69 -1.31 11.17
C GLN A 168 -9.09 -0.82 11.60
N THR A 169 -9.99 -0.61 10.66
CA THR A 169 -11.36 -0.16 10.93
C THR A 169 -12.17 -1.24 11.66
N PHE A 170 -12.08 -2.50 11.24
CA PHE A 170 -12.76 -3.61 11.91
C PHE A 170 -12.22 -3.85 13.32
N ALA A 171 -10.91 -3.78 13.54
CA ALA A 171 -10.31 -3.88 14.87
C ALA A 171 -10.76 -2.75 15.82
N SER A 172 -11.06 -1.57 15.29
CA SER A 172 -11.64 -0.46 16.06
C SER A 172 -13.13 -0.70 16.34
N GLY A 173 -13.86 -1.24 15.37
CA GLY A 173 -15.27 -1.60 15.52
C GLY A 173 -15.52 -2.68 16.57
N ASP A 174 -14.71 -3.75 16.57
CA ASP A 174 -14.75 -4.81 17.57
C ASP A 174 -14.56 -4.30 19.00
N ARG A 175 -13.67 -3.33 19.18
CA ARG A 175 -13.47 -2.70 20.52
C ARG A 175 -14.70 -1.93 20.98
N VAL A 176 -15.38 -1.23 20.06
CA VAL A 176 -16.61 -0.49 20.39
C VAL A 176 -17.75 -1.45 20.68
N LEU A 177 -17.88 -2.55 19.93
CA LEU A 177 -18.89 -3.59 20.17
C LEU A 177 -18.68 -4.28 21.52
N ASN A 178 -17.46 -4.65 21.86
CA ASN A 178 -17.13 -5.23 23.17
C ASN A 178 -17.42 -4.29 24.36
N LEU A 179 -17.32 -2.96 24.16
CA LEU A 179 -17.69 -1.97 25.17
C LEU A 179 -19.20 -1.76 25.30
N LEU A 180 -19.98 -2.17 24.32
CA LEU A 180 -21.46 -2.09 24.35
C LEU A 180 -22.08 -3.38 24.88
N GLU A 181 -21.34 -4.48 24.95
CA GLU A 181 -21.78 -5.78 25.50
C GLU A 181 -21.45 -5.95 26.99
N GLU A 182 -20.65 -5.03 27.58
CA GLU A 182 -20.43 -4.90 29.04
C GLU A 182 -21.46 -3.92 29.66
#